data_858f1e90060e67488b6fa9509500b7a9
#
_entry.id   858f1e90060e67488b6fa9509500b7a9
#
_cell.length_a   1.000
_cell.length_b   1.000
_cell.length_c   1.000
_cell.angle_alpha   90.00
_cell.angle_beta   90.00
_cell.angle_gamma   90.00
#
_symmetry.space_group_name_H-M   'P 1'
#
loop_
_entity.id
_entity.type
_entity.pdbx_description
1 polymer ?
#
loop_
_entity_poly.entity_id
_entity_poly.type
_entity_poly.pdbx_seq_one_letter_code
_entity_poly.pdbx_strand_id
1 'polypeptide(L)'
;MKLHPLIAGLTLALASSMCLTGCGTSHQEKSGAGPSSATASASSGYPATVMSCAEKLTFTEAPKRVLLLEDTDAPTLSMLDLLDKVSARAGKIDTSGYDVNTATKLKAIPQMKGTSLATGGVSVSTESILDAHIDLVIGYDLGVDRKALAKAGVKLYSPDANCDDQTPVNHADFGLVTKEVTKVGAIFGVPERAATLNKALKKQTADLPKHAAGKGVSAAALW
;
A
#
# COMPACT_ATOMS: atom_id res chain seq x y z
N MET A 1 -2.14 -15.15 57.55
CA MET A 1 -1.24 -14.88 58.73
C MET A 1 -0.07 -14.04 58.25
N LYS A 2 0.10 -12.86 58.91
CA LYS A 2 1.26 -11.96 59.04
C LYS A 2 1.66 -11.18 57.79
N LEU A 3 1.31 -9.89 57.67
CA LEU A 3 1.69 -8.64 58.33
C LEU A 3 3.03 -8.06 57.80
N HIS A 4 2.84 -6.80 57.36
CA HIS A 4 3.76 -5.71 56.95
C HIS A 4 4.94 -5.47 57.90
N PRO A 5 5.89 -4.48 57.67
CA PRO A 5 5.61 -3.07 57.41
C PRO A 5 6.57 -2.36 56.41
N LEU A 6 6.11 -1.29 55.80
CA LEU A 6 6.45 0.15 55.84
C LEU A 6 7.87 0.56 56.33
N ILE A 7 8.58 1.36 55.55
CA ILE A 7 9.34 2.52 56.03
C ILE A 7 9.42 3.58 54.91
N ALA A 8 9.11 4.79 55.33
CA ALA A 8 9.13 6.07 54.66
C ALA A 8 10.55 6.69 54.63
N GLY A 9 10.80 7.57 53.68
CA GLY A 9 12.00 8.39 53.62
C GLY A 9 11.82 9.59 52.69
N LEU A 10 11.44 10.67 53.28
CA LEU A 10 11.30 12.07 52.89
C LEU A 10 12.69 12.70 52.74
N THR A 11 12.99 13.45 51.65
CA THR A 11 13.78 14.70 51.76
C THR A 11 13.61 15.57 50.51
N LEU A 12 13.29 16.77 50.82
CA LEU A 12 13.09 18.04 50.15
C LEU A 12 14.44 18.71 49.83
N ALA A 13 14.60 19.30 48.65
CA ALA A 13 15.51 20.43 48.43
C ALA A 13 15.09 21.31 47.26
N LEU A 14 14.61 22.49 47.58
CA LEU A 14 14.45 23.65 46.71
C LEU A 14 15.84 24.24 46.36
N ALA A 15 16.00 24.70 45.14
CA ALA A 15 16.89 25.81 44.83
C ALA A 15 16.39 26.59 43.63
N SER A 16 15.90 27.77 43.91
CA SER A 16 15.57 28.85 42.97
C SER A 16 16.84 29.52 42.48
N SER A 17 16.92 29.94 41.22
CA SER A 17 17.78 31.04 40.77
C SER A 17 17.18 31.74 39.56
N MET A 18 16.71 32.96 39.81
CA MET A 18 16.44 34.04 38.87
C MET A 18 17.76 34.72 38.47
N CYS A 19 17.91 35.12 37.22
CA CYS A 19 18.67 36.27 36.71
C CYS A 19 18.14 36.61 35.32
N LEU A 20 17.38 37.64 35.14
CA LEU A 20 17.63 39.05 34.82
C LEU A 20 18.17 39.34 33.43
N THR A 21 17.28 39.91 32.66
CA THR A 21 17.37 40.95 31.60
C THR A 21 18.74 41.43 31.17
N GLY A 22 18.94 41.48 29.84
CA GLY A 22 19.99 42.22 29.15
C GLY A 22 19.59 42.55 27.73
N CYS A 23 19.02 43.72 27.46
CA CYS A 23 19.00 44.38 26.18
C CYS A 23 20.40 44.86 25.82
N GLY A 24 20.87 44.61 24.61
CA GLY A 24 22.13 45.12 24.07
C GLY A 24 22.15 45.03 22.56
N THR A 25 22.17 46.19 21.93
CA THR A 25 22.24 46.55 20.52
C THR A 25 23.47 45.99 19.80
N SER A 26 23.22 45.60 18.54
CA SER A 26 24.09 45.65 17.33
C SER A 26 25.59 45.39 17.48
N HIS A 27 26.08 44.32 16.87
CA HIS A 27 27.19 44.40 15.89
C HIS A 27 27.21 43.12 15.03
N GLN A 28 27.42 43.38 13.79
CA GLN A 28 27.53 42.46 12.67
C GLN A 28 28.91 41.82 12.71
N GLU A 29 29.00 40.48 12.83
CA GLU A 29 30.17 39.75 12.35
C GLU A 29 29.81 38.36 11.83
N LYS A 30 30.38 38.03 10.73
CA LYS A 30 30.33 36.84 9.95
C LYS A 30 30.99 35.67 10.66
N SER A 31 30.41 34.51 10.55
CA SER A 31 31.06 33.21 10.29
C SER A 31 30.45 32.08 11.09
N GLY A 32 30.19 30.98 10.41
CA GLY A 32 29.94 29.69 11.05
C GLY A 32 28.62 29.05 10.61
N ALA A 33 28.53 28.67 9.35
CA ALA A 33 27.52 27.70 8.91
C ALA A 33 27.84 26.34 9.53
N GLY A 34 27.21 26.03 10.64
CA GLY A 34 27.06 24.64 11.07
C GLY A 34 26.08 23.94 10.13
N PRO A 35 26.32 22.67 9.75
CA PRO A 35 25.36 21.94 8.97
C PRO A 35 24.11 21.72 9.82
N SER A 36 23.09 22.54 9.58
CA SER A 36 21.74 22.23 9.99
C SER A 36 21.36 20.96 9.27
N SER A 37 21.35 19.84 9.98
CA SER A 37 20.73 18.62 9.51
C SER A 37 19.25 18.91 9.32
N ALA A 38 18.92 19.44 8.14
CA ALA A 38 17.57 19.43 7.63
C ALA A 38 17.21 17.95 7.52
N THR A 39 16.51 17.44 8.53
CA THR A 39 15.73 16.22 8.39
C THR A 39 14.82 16.47 7.20
N ALA A 40 15.19 15.93 6.04
CA ALA A 40 14.33 15.93 4.88
C ALA A 40 13.07 15.18 5.33
N SER A 41 12.04 15.92 5.67
CA SER A 41 10.69 15.38 5.73
C SER A 41 10.43 14.84 4.35
N ALA A 42 10.54 13.53 4.18
CA ALA A 42 10.09 12.85 2.99
C ALA A 42 8.67 13.35 2.74
N SER A 43 8.48 14.10 1.65
CA SER A 43 7.15 14.57 1.27
C SER A 43 6.28 13.32 1.20
N SER A 44 5.22 13.27 1.97
CA SER A 44 4.39 12.08 2.18
C SER A 44 3.68 11.60 0.89
N GLY A 45 3.94 12.21 -0.25
CA GLY A 45 3.30 11.87 -1.53
C GLY A 45 1.78 12.08 -1.57
N TYR A 46 1.21 12.61 -0.49
CA TYR A 46 -0.23 12.86 -0.38
C TYR A 46 -0.57 14.35 -0.50
N PRO A 47 -1.75 14.69 -1.04
CA PRO A 47 -2.76 13.75 -1.54
C PRO A 47 -2.33 13.06 -2.84
N ALA A 48 -2.53 11.73 -2.90
CA ALA A 48 -2.29 10.93 -4.09
C ALA A 48 -3.60 10.64 -4.82
N THR A 49 -3.59 10.73 -6.14
CA THR A 49 -4.77 10.45 -6.96
C THR A 49 -4.43 9.44 -8.03
N VAL A 50 -5.23 8.38 -8.12
CA VAL A 50 -5.11 7.32 -9.11
C VAL A 50 -6.45 7.06 -9.79
N MET A 51 -6.40 6.53 -11.01
CA MET A 51 -7.58 5.98 -11.67
C MET A 51 -7.73 4.52 -11.31
N SER A 52 -8.95 4.11 -10.95
CA SER A 52 -9.38 2.74 -10.71
C SER A 52 -10.55 2.48 -11.62
N CYS A 53 -10.33 1.79 -12.72
CA CYS A 53 -11.29 1.72 -13.83
C CYS A 53 -11.68 3.16 -14.27
N ALA A 54 -12.96 3.46 -14.38
CA ALA A 54 -13.45 4.80 -14.74
C ALA A 54 -13.48 5.78 -13.54
N GLU A 55 -13.16 5.33 -12.33
CA GLU A 55 -13.27 6.14 -11.12
C GLU A 55 -11.95 6.76 -10.69
N LYS A 56 -12.01 8.01 -10.27
CA LYS A 56 -10.88 8.74 -9.70
C LYS A 56 -10.87 8.59 -8.19
N LEU A 57 -9.86 7.91 -7.65
CA LEU A 57 -9.65 7.73 -6.23
C LEU A 57 -8.59 8.70 -5.71
N THR A 58 -8.90 9.42 -4.63
CA THR A 58 -7.95 10.30 -3.95
C THR A 58 -7.68 9.80 -2.55
N PHE A 59 -6.41 9.65 -2.23
CA PHE A 59 -5.91 9.22 -0.93
C PHE A 59 -5.25 10.42 -0.25
N THR A 60 -5.62 10.71 0.98
CA THR A 60 -5.02 11.77 1.80
C THR A 60 -3.94 11.23 2.74
N GLU A 61 -3.91 9.93 2.91
CA GLU A 61 -2.90 9.17 3.67
C GLU A 61 -2.80 7.74 3.12
N ALA A 62 -1.76 7.00 3.53
CA ALA A 62 -1.61 5.59 3.17
C ALA A 62 -2.71 4.74 3.80
N PRO A 63 -3.30 3.80 3.04
CA PRO A 63 -4.19 2.79 3.60
C PRO A 63 -3.49 2.01 4.72
N LYS A 64 -4.24 1.69 5.77
CA LYS A 64 -3.73 1.00 6.97
C LYS A 64 -4.23 -0.43 7.07
N ARG A 65 -5.43 -0.68 6.55
CA ARG A 65 -6.12 -1.96 6.66
C ARG A 65 -6.73 -2.35 5.32
N VAL A 66 -6.00 -3.18 4.59
CA VAL A 66 -6.36 -3.59 3.24
C VAL A 66 -7.03 -4.95 3.25
N LEU A 67 -8.15 -5.07 2.52
CA LEU A 67 -8.73 -6.34 2.12
C LEU A 67 -8.27 -6.67 0.69
N LEU A 68 -7.65 -7.83 0.53
CA LEU A 68 -7.27 -8.35 -0.78
C LEU A 68 -8.33 -9.37 -1.25
N LEU A 69 -8.94 -9.11 -2.39
CA LEU A 69 -9.85 -10.06 -3.05
C LEU A 69 -9.03 -10.95 -3.99
N GLU A 70 -8.98 -12.23 -3.65
CA GLU A 70 -8.13 -13.24 -4.31
C GLU A 70 -6.65 -12.85 -4.25
N ASP A 71 -5.87 -13.13 -5.29
CA ASP A 71 -4.45 -12.75 -5.41
C ASP A 71 -4.24 -11.49 -6.27
N THR A 72 -5.31 -10.73 -6.49
CA THR A 72 -5.26 -9.46 -7.21
C THR A 72 -4.22 -8.53 -6.58
N ASP A 73 -3.26 -8.06 -7.38
CA ASP A 73 -2.14 -7.22 -6.94
C ASP A 73 -1.21 -7.80 -5.86
N ALA A 74 -1.39 -9.05 -5.44
CA ALA A 74 -0.46 -9.67 -4.49
C ALA A 74 1.00 -9.63 -4.95
N PRO A 75 1.33 -9.83 -6.26
CA PRO A 75 2.69 -9.67 -6.76
C PRO A 75 3.21 -8.25 -6.57
N THR A 76 2.43 -7.23 -6.93
CA THR A 76 2.82 -5.82 -6.81
C THR A 76 3.04 -5.43 -5.35
N LEU A 77 2.12 -5.82 -4.47
CA LEU A 77 2.23 -5.58 -3.03
C LEU A 77 3.46 -6.27 -2.44
N SER A 78 3.76 -7.50 -2.87
CA SER A 78 4.95 -8.22 -2.44
C SER A 78 6.23 -7.53 -2.88
N MET A 79 6.33 -7.16 -4.16
CA MET A 79 7.51 -6.50 -4.72
C MET A 79 7.75 -5.10 -4.13
N LEU A 80 6.69 -4.45 -3.67
CA LEU A 80 6.76 -3.16 -2.97
C LEU A 80 6.88 -3.30 -1.46
N ASP A 81 7.02 -4.53 -0.92
CA ASP A 81 7.09 -4.83 0.52
C ASP A 81 5.92 -4.19 1.30
N LEU A 82 4.70 -4.43 0.82
CA LEU A 82 3.45 -3.89 1.35
C LEU A 82 2.49 -4.96 1.87
N LEU A 83 2.88 -6.24 1.89
CA LEU A 83 2.00 -7.32 2.36
C LEU A 83 1.60 -7.18 3.83
N ASP A 84 2.38 -6.47 4.63
CA ASP A 84 2.06 -6.14 6.03
C ASP A 84 0.85 -5.18 6.16
N LYS A 85 0.48 -4.49 5.10
CA LYS A 85 -0.73 -3.64 5.05
C LYS A 85 -2.01 -4.43 4.79
N VAL A 86 -1.88 -5.66 4.28
CA VAL A 86 -3.02 -6.54 4.02
C VAL A 86 -3.49 -7.17 5.32
N SER A 87 -4.61 -6.68 5.84
CA SER A 87 -5.18 -7.12 7.12
C SER A 87 -6.11 -8.31 6.98
N ALA A 88 -6.66 -8.50 5.79
CA ALA A 88 -7.55 -9.60 5.47
C ALA A 88 -7.48 -9.96 3.98
N ARG A 89 -7.83 -11.19 3.66
CA ARG A 89 -8.02 -11.66 2.29
C ARG A 89 -9.33 -12.41 2.16
N ALA A 90 -9.91 -12.43 0.97
CA ALA A 90 -11.08 -13.27 0.66
C ALA A 90 -10.85 -13.98 -0.67
N GLY A 91 -11.48 -15.14 -0.83
CA GLY A 91 -11.28 -15.98 -2.01
C GLY A 91 -10.03 -16.85 -1.94
N LYS A 92 -9.61 -17.33 -3.10
CA LYS A 92 -8.42 -18.18 -3.24
C LYS A 92 -7.20 -17.34 -3.54
N ILE A 93 -6.07 -17.72 -2.97
CA ILE A 93 -4.75 -17.19 -3.34
C ILE A 93 -3.91 -18.37 -3.84
N ASP A 94 -3.47 -18.31 -5.08
CA ASP A 94 -2.48 -19.24 -5.60
C ASP A 94 -1.09 -18.78 -5.19
N THR A 95 -0.43 -19.59 -4.38
CA THR A 95 0.92 -19.29 -3.89
C THR A 95 2.02 -20.04 -4.62
N SER A 96 1.70 -20.80 -5.67
CA SER A 96 2.66 -21.65 -6.38
C SER A 96 3.73 -20.86 -7.14
N GLY A 97 3.40 -19.64 -7.58
CA GLY A 97 4.32 -18.74 -8.30
C GLY A 97 5.20 -17.87 -7.42
N TYR A 98 5.07 -17.97 -6.08
CA TYR A 98 5.82 -17.11 -5.15
C TYR A 98 6.98 -17.87 -4.49
N ASP A 99 8.01 -17.14 -4.09
CA ASP A 99 9.02 -17.67 -3.19
C ASP A 99 8.41 -18.07 -1.84
N VAL A 100 9.11 -18.95 -1.11
CA VAL A 100 8.61 -19.55 0.15
C VAL A 100 8.23 -18.49 1.19
N ASN A 101 8.99 -17.40 1.29
CA ASN A 101 8.76 -16.35 2.29
C ASN A 101 7.47 -15.58 1.95
N THR A 102 7.34 -15.15 0.70
CA THR A 102 6.13 -14.46 0.20
C THR A 102 4.89 -15.35 0.32
N ALA A 103 4.99 -16.62 -0.09
CA ALA A 103 3.90 -17.58 0.06
C ALA A 103 3.47 -17.77 1.52
N THR A 104 4.44 -17.81 2.45
CA THR A 104 4.18 -17.92 3.88
C THR A 104 3.46 -16.69 4.41
N LYS A 105 3.90 -15.47 4.02
CA LYS A 105 3.24 -14.22 4.40
C LYS A 105 1.79 -14.18 3.88
N LEU A 106 1.57 -14.51 2.61
CA LEU A 106 0.24 -14.53 2.00
C LEU A 106 -0.70 -15.52 2.70
N LYS A 107 -0.23 -16.72 3.03
CA LYS A 107 -1.01 -17.72 3.77
C LYS A 107 -1.34 -17.29 5.20
N ALA A 108 -0.49 -16.52 5.83
CA ALA A 108 -0.69 -16.02 7.19
C ALA A 108 -1.73 -14.89 7.28
N ILE A 109 -2.09 -14.23 6.17
CA ILE A 109 -3.12 -13.19 6.16
C ILE A 109 -4.47 -13.81 6.55
N PRO A 110 -5.19 -13.25 7.54
CA PRO A 110 -6.49 -13.74 7.97
C PRO A 110 -7.48 -13.83 6.82
N GLN A 111 -8.18 -14.95 6.71
CA GLN A 111 -9.19 -15.14 5.66
C GLN A 111 -10.55 -14.65 6.13
N MET A 112 -11.12 -13.71 5.38
CA MET A 112 -12.48 -13.24 5.54
C MET A 112 -13.44 -14.18 4.80
N LYS A 113 -14.63 -14.37 5.38
CA LYS A 113 -15.68 -15.17 4.73
C LYS A 113 -16.19 -14.43 3.49
N GLY A 114 -16.20 -15.13 2.38
CA GLY A 114 -16.77 -14.67 1.12
C GLY A 114 -17.52 -15.79 0.42
N THR A 115 -18.30 -15.44 -0.58
CA THR A 115 -19.04 -16.37 -1.43
C THR A 115 -18.43 -16.37 -2.82
N SER A 116 -18.01 -17.53 -3.31
CA SER A 116 -17.50 -17.64 -4.70
C SER A 116 -18.60 -17.32 -5.69
N LEU A 117 -18.27 -16.53 -6.70
CA LEU A 117 -19.17 -16.16 -7.78
C LEU A 117 -19.07 -17.18 -8.93
N ALA A 118 -20.18 -17.45 -9.61
CA ALA A 118 -20.20 -18.36 -10.77
C ALA A 118 -19.38 -17.82 -11.95
N THR A 119 -19.22 -16.51 -12.03
CA THR A 119 -18.43 -15.80 -13.06
C THR A 119 -16.94 -15.71 -12.73
N GLY A 120 -16.50 -16.33 -11.64
CA GLY A 120 -15.18 -16.11 -11.05
C GLY A 120 -15.19 -14.98 -10.02
N GLY A 121 -14.20 -15.00 -9.13
CA GLY A 121 -14.07 -14.02 -8.06
C GLY A 121 -14.82 -14.39 -6.79
N VAL A 122 -14.82 -13.47 -5.83
CA VAL A 122 -15.40 -13.63 -4.50
C VAL A 122 -16.24 -12.42 -4.13
N SER A 123 -17.43 -12.67 -3.59
CA SER A 123 -18.28 -11.63 -3.01
C SER A 123 -18.05 -11.53 -1.50
N VAL A 124 -17.92 -10.31 -0.99
CA VAL A 124 -17.83 -10.00 0.44
C VAL A 124 -18.84 -8.92 0.77
N SER A 125 -19.62 -9.12 1.83
CA SER A 125 -20.64 -8.14 2.20
C SER A 125 -20.00 -6.84 2.72
N THR A 126 -20.65 -5.71 2.44
CA THR A 126 -20.23 -4.39 2.94
C THR A 126 -20.10 -4.39 4.46
N GLU A 127 -21.05 -5.01 5.18
CA GLU A 127 -21.02 -5.09 6.64
C GLU A 127 -19.75 -5.79 7.13
N SER A 128 -19.41 -6.94 6.55
CA SER A 128 -18.18 -7.67 6.93
C SER A 128 -16.91 -6.85 6.70
N ILE A 129 -16.89 -6.05 5.64
CA ILE A 129 -15.78 -5.15 5.33
C ILE A 129 -15.67 -4.03 6.37
N LEU A 130 -16.80 -3.44 6.77
CA LEU A 130 -16.86 -2.38 7.78
C LEU A 130 -16.51 -2.88 9.17
N ASP A 131 -17.03 -4.04 9.56
CA ASP A 131 -16.74 -4.68 10.85
C ASP A 131 -15.26 -5.00 11.00
N ALA A 132 -14.59 -5.34 9.90
CA ALA A 132 -13.15 -5.56 9.89
C ALA A 132 -12.33 -4.25 9.84
N HIS A 133 -12.99 -3.07 9.84
CA HIS A 133 -12.36 -1.75 9.76
C HIS A 133 -11.43 -1.61 8.55
N ILE A 134 -11.79 -2.18 7.42
CA ILE A 134 -11.06 -2.06 6.16
C ILE A 134 -11.21 -0.63 5.62
N ASP A 135 -10.13 -0.04 5.17
CA ASP A 135 -10.09 1.29 4.56
C ASP A 135 -9.85 1.26 3.04
N LEU A 136 -9.29 0.15 2.55
CA LEU A 136 -9.10 -0.11 1.13
C LEU A 136 -9.41 -1.57 0.79
N VAL A 137 -10.23 -1.77 -0.22
CA VAL A 137 -10.40 -3.08 -0.88
C VAL A 137 -9.61 -3.06 -2.18
N ILE A 138 -8.83 -4.10 -2.46
CA ILE A 138 -8.13 -4.29 -3.73
C ILE A 138 -8.68 -5.55 -4.38
N GLY A 139 -9.22 -5.41 -5.60
CA GLY A 139 -9.75 -6.54 -6.34
C GLY A 139 -10.74 -6.16 -7.42
N TYR A 140 -11.47 -7.16 -7.92
CA TYR A 140 -12.53 -6.95 -8.90
C TYR A 140 -13.71 -6.17 -8.33
N ASP A 141 -14.39 -5.40 -9.16
CA ASP A 141 -15.65 -4.75 -8.84
C ASP A 141 -16.80 -5.74 -8.58
N LEU A 142 -16.72 -6.88 -9.24
CA LEU A 142 -17.70 -7.95 -9.08
C LEU A 142 -17.67 -8.47 -7.65
N GLY A 143 -18.83 -8.53 -6.99
CA GLY A 143 -18.96 -9.12 -5.66
C GLY A 143 -18.81 -8.16 -4.47
N VAL A 144 -18.58 -6.87 -4.71
CA VAL A 144 -18.62 -5.83 -3.67
C VAL A 144 -19.44 -4.64 -4.14
N ASP A 145 -20.17 -4.00 -3.23
CA ASP A 145 -20.94 -2.79 -3.55
C ASP A 145 -20.04 -1.55 -3.42
N ARG A 146 -19.44 -1.14 -4.54
CA ARG A 146 -18.58 0.05 -4.63
C ARG A 146 -19.25 1.30 -4.07
N LYS A 147 -20.56 1.50 -4.35
CA LYS A 147 -21.28 2.69 -3.90
C LYS A 147 -21.53 2.67 -2.40
N ALA A 148 -21.87 1.51 -1.83
CA ALA A 148 -22.04 1.35 -0.39
C ALA A 148 -20.72 1.54 0.34
N LEU A 149 -19.61 0.96 -0.17
CA LEU A 149 -18.26 1.16 0.37
C LEU A 149 -17.85 2.63 0.35
N ALA A 150 -18.05 3.32 -0.78
CA ALA A 150 -17.70 4.74 -0.92
C ALA A 150 -18.48 5.63 0.06
N LYS A 151 -19.77 5.37 0.28
CA LYS A 151 -20.59 6.06 1.30
C LYS A 151 -20.07 5.87 2.72
N ALA A 152 -19.47 4.71 3.00
CA ALA A 152 -18.85 4.39 4.28
C ALA A 152 -17.38 4.85 4.39
N GLY A 153 -16.84 5.52 3.36
CA GLY A 153 -15.46 6.00 3.36
C GLY A 153 -14.41 4.96 2.97
N VAL A 154 -14.84 3.76 2.59
CA VAL A 154 -13.95 2.67 2.11
C VAL A 154 -13.75 2.80 0.61
N LYS A 155 -12.51 2.75 0.16
CA LYS A 155 -12.17 2.80 -1.26
C LYS A 155 -12.10 1.38 -1.83
N LEU A 156 -12.54 1.23 -3.09
CA LEU A 156 -12.32 0.02 -3.87
C LEU A 156 -11.38 0.37 -5.03
N TYR A 157 -10.21 -0.23 -5.01
CA TYR A 157 -9.23 -0.13 -6.07
C TYR A 157 -9.23 -1.41 -6.91
N SER A 158 -9.55 -1.27 -8.19
CA SER A 158 -9.44 -2.33 -9.17
C SER A 158 -8.31 -1.99 -10.13
N PRO A 159 -7.32 -2.89 -10.31
CA PRO A 159 -6.29 -2.74 -11.33
C PRO A 159 -6.87 -2.64 -12.73
N ASP A 160 -6.17 -1.97 -13.65
CA ASP A 160 -6.66 -1.77 -15.02
C ASP A 160 -6.99 -3.09 -15.74
N ALA A 161 -6.26 -4.17 -15.43
CA ALA A 161 -6.51 -5.48 -16.00
C ALA A 161 -7.84 -6.12 -15.53
N ASN A 162 -8.42 -5.58 -14.46
CA ASN A 162 -9.60 -6.11 -13.79
C ASN A 162 -10.84 -5.22 -14.01
N CYS A 163 -10.80 -4.30 -14.96
CA CYS A 163 -11.90 -3.40 -15.23
C CYS A 163 -12.82 -3.97 -16.31
N ASP A 164 -14.11 -4.05 -16.00
CA ASP A 164 -15.13 -4.53 -16.95
C ASP A 164 -15.51 -3.49 -18.00
N ASP A 165 -15.21 -2.22 -17.77
CA ASP A 165 -15.68 -1.10 -18.57
C ASP A 165 -14.88 -0.85 -19.84
N GLN A 166 -14.28 -1.92 -20.34
CA GLN A 166 -13.77 -1.99 -21.71
C GLN A 166 -12.84 -0.87 -22.11
N THR A 167 -12.04 -0.42 -21.21
CA THR A 167 -10.80 0.06 -21.76
C THR A 167 -10.10 -1.18 -22.27
N PRO A 168 -10.27 -1.54 -23.57
CA PRO A 168 -9.71 -2.79 -24.01
C PRO A 168 -8.22 -2.66 -23.79
N VAL A 169 -7.70 -3.53 -22.94
CA VAL A 169 -6.27 -3.81 -22.96
C VAL A 169 -6.04 -4.54 -24.28
N ASN A 170 -6.28 -3.84 -25.40
CA ASN A 170 -6.12 -4.37 -26.75
C ASN A 170 -4.70 -4.82 -27.01
N HIS A 171 -3.77 -4.37 -26.17
CA HIS A 171 -2.37 -4.73 -26.20
C HIS A 171 -1.86 -4.85 -24.76
N ALA A 172 -1.90 -6.04 -24.18
CA ALA A 172 -1.22 -6.31 -22.94
C ALA A 172 0.29 -6.27 -23.20
N ASP A 173 0.97 -5.35 -22.53
CA ASP A 173 2.42 -5.23 -22.54
C ASP A 173 2.97 -5.00 -21.13
N PHE A 174 4.28 -5.06 -20.97
CA PHE A 174 4.92 -4.79 -19.69
C PHE A 174 4.73 -3.35 -19.19
N GLY A 175 4.26 -2.44 -20.04
CA GLY A 175 3.88 -1.08 -19.65
C GLY A 175 2.72 -1.06 -18.68
N LEU A 176 1.78 -2.00 -18.77
CA LEU A 176 0.67 -2.14 -17.83
C LEU A 176 1.19 -2.46 -16.43
N VAL A 177 2.12 -3.40 -16.31
CA VAL A 177 2.75 -3.75 -15.02
C VAL A 177 3.43 -2.55 -14.38
N THR A 178 4.20 -1.79 -15.17
CA THR A 178 4.89 -0.60 -14.62
C THR A 178 3.94 0.54 -14.26
N LYS A 179 2.81 0.67 -14.95
CA LYS A 179 1.73 1.60 -14.57
C LYS A 179 1.09 1.17 -13.26
N GLU A 180 0.79 -0.12 -13.11
CA GLU A 180 0.20 -0.67 -11.89
C GLU A 180 1.12 -0.45 -10.68
N VAL A 181 2.40 -0.81 -10.78
CA VAL A 181 3.42 -0.52 -9.76
C VAL A 181 3.43 0.96 -9.37
N THR A 182 3.29 1.87 -10.35
CA THR A 182 3.25 3.32 -10.09
C THR A 182 1.99 3.72 -9.31
N LYS A 183 0.81 3.19 -9.68
CA LYS A 183 -0.45 3.45 -8.98
C LYS A 183 -0.42 2.95 -7.54
N VAL A 184 -0.02 1.70 -7.34
CA VAL A 184 0.10 1.10 -6.00
C VAL A 184 1.13 1.86 -5.16
N GLY A 185 2.26 2.24 -5.75
CA GLY A 185 3.25 3.09 -5.08
C GLY A 185 2.70 4.44 -4.63
N ALA A 186 1.83 5.06 -5.44
CA ALA A 186 1.16 6.30 -5.08
C ALA A 186 0.10 6.10 -3.99
N ILE A 187 -0.72 5.05 -4.08
CA ILE A 187 -1.74 4.69 -3.08
C ILE A 187 -1.11 4.52 -1.70
N PHE A 188 0.03 3.86 -1.61
CA PHE A 188 0.70 3.55 -0.34
C PHE A 188 1.81 4.55 0.06
N GLY A 189 1.99 5.64 -0.70
CA GLY A 189 2.96 6.69 -0.37
C GLY A 189 4.42 6.24 -0.48
N VAL A 190 4.72 5.31 -1.39
CA VAL A 190 6.07 4.79 -1.66
C VAL A 190 6.51 4.99 -3.12
N PRO A 191 6.37 6.22 -3.68
CA PRO A 191 6.62 6.46 -5.10
C PRO A 191 8.07 6.19 -5.51
N GLU A 192 9.06 6.45 -4.63
CA GLU A 192 10.47 6.20 -4.94
C GLU A 192 10.76 4.69 -5.03
N ARG A 193 10.12 3.88 -4.16
CA ARG A 193 10.23 2.42 -4.21
C ARG A 193 9.61 1.89 -5.50
N ALA A 194 8.44 2.41 -5.87
CA ALA A 194 7.78 2.08 -7.13
C ALA A 194 8.63 2.46 -8.35
N ALA A 195 9.25 3.65 -8.35
CA ALA A 195 10.15 4.08 -9.43
C ALA A 195 11.38 3.17 -9.55
N THR A 196 11.97 2.78 -8.42
CA THR A 196 13.11 1.85 -8.39
C THR A 196 12.73 0.48 -8.94
N LEU A 197 11.59 -0.07 -8.51
CA LEU A 197 11.06 -1.32 -9.02
C LEU A 197 10.78 -1.24 -10.52
N ASN A 198 10.14 -0.18 -10.98
CA ASN A 198 9.86 0.04 -12.40
C ASN A 198 11.13 0.10 -13.26
N LYS A 199 12.20 0.71 -12.74
CA LYS A 199 13.50 0.71 -13.42
C LYS A 199 14.07 -0.70 -13.56
N ALA A 200 13.97 -1.52 -12.50
CA ALA A 200 14.42 -2.91 -12.54
C ALA A 200 13.59 -3.75 -13.53
N LEU A 201 12.26 -3.65 -13.49
CA LEU A 201 11.36 -4.36 -14.41
C LEU A 201 11.63 -4.00 -15.87
N LYS A 202 11.78 -2.70 -16.18
CA LYS A 202 12.11 -2.25 -17.54
C LYS A 202 13.44 -2.79 -18.03
N LYS A 203 14.45 -2.88 -17.15
CA LYS A 203 15.74 -3.49 -17.50
C LYS A 203 15.57 -4.97 -17.83
N GLN A 204 14.88 -5.72 -16.97
CA GLN A 204 14.64 -7.15 -17.19
C GLN A 204 13.90 -7.43 -18.50
N THR A 205 12.90 -6.61 -18.83
CA THR A 205 12.12 -6.77 -20.06
C THR A 205 12.86 -6.30 -21.32
N ALA A 206 13.77 -5.33 -21.20
CA ALA A 206 14.60 -4.88 -22.31
C ALA A 206 15.61 -5.95 -22.76
N ASP A 207 16.06 -6.78 -21.82
CA ASP A 207 17.02 -7.85 -22.06
C ASP A 207 16.35 -9.14 -22.58
N LEU A 208 14.99 -9.17 -22.66
CA LEU A 208 14.30 -10.32 -23.24
C LEU A 208 14.60 -10.42 -24.73
N PRO A 209 14.87 -11.64 -25.23
CA PRO A 209 15.14 -11.85 -26.63
C PRO A 209 13.97 -11.36 -27.47
N LYS A 210 14.20 -10.47 -28.41
CA LYS A 210 13.22 -10.05 -29.41
C LYS A 210 13.07 -11.17 -30.44
N HIS A 211 12.44 -12.28 -30.05
CA HIS A 211 12.21 -13.39 -30.96
C HIS A 211 11.08 -13.04 -31.92
N ALA A 212 11.41 -12.93 -33.19
CA ALA A 212 10.45 -12.92 -34.28
C ALA A 212 9.86 -14.36 -34.53
N ALA A 213 9.96 -15.25 -33.56
CA ALA A 213 9.67 -16.67 -33.69
C ALA A 213 8.17 -17.00 -33.76
N GLY A 214 7.29 -16.02 -33.62
CA GLY A 214 5.85 -16.25 -33.74
C GLY A 214 5.25 -16.06 -35.12
N LYS A 215 6.05 -15.78 -36.16
CA LYS A 215 5.52 -15.56 -37.51
C LYS A 215 5.00 -16.88 -38.08
N GLY A 216 3.69 -16.97 -38.28
CA GLY A 216 3.02 -18.17 -38.75
C GLY A 216 2.64 -19.19 -37.69
N VAL A 217 2.77 -18.84 -36.38
CA VAL A 217 2.30 -19.70 -35.30
C VAL A 217 1.02 -19.09 -34.70
N SER A 218 -0.03 -19.91 -34.61
CA SER A 218 -1.25 -19.58 -33.88
C SER A 218 -1.17 -20.19 -32.49
N ALA A 219 -1.55 -19.42 -31.46
CA ALA A 219 -1.64 -19.90 -30.09
C ALA A 219 -3.03 -19.57 -29.52
N ALA A 220 -3.57 -20.49 -28.72
CA ALA A 220 -4.77 -20.27 -27.92
C ALA A 220 -4.41 -20.45 -26.46
N ALA A 221 -4.84 -19.53 -25.61
CA ALA A 221 -4.80 -19.68 -24.17
C ALA A 221 -6.18 -20.12 -23.70
N LEU A 222 -6.23 -21.21 -22.93
CA LEU A 222 -7.43 -21.71 -22.28
C LEU A 222 -7.25 -21.53 -20.77
N TRP A 223 -8.21 -20.93 -20.11
CA TRP A 223 -8.27 -20.74 -18.66
C TRP A 223 -9.64 -21.10 -18.09
#